data_2e20d735b955d9e1f3915dae9e39e9ce
#
_entry.id   2e20d735b955d9e1f3915dae9e39e9ce
#
_cell.length_a   1.000
_cell.length_b   1.000
_cell.length_c   1.000
_cell.angle_alpha   90.00
_cell.angle_beta   90.00
_cell.angle_gamma   90.00
#
_symmetry.space_group_name_H-M   'P 1'
#
loop_
_entity.id
_entity.type
_entity.pdbx_description
1 polymer ?
#
loop_
_entity_poly.entity_id
_entity_poly.type
_entity_poly.pdbx_seq_one_letter_code
_entity_poly.pdbx_strand_id
1 'polypeptide(L)'
;MKIGIVWEHGVSKWTMAPFEELLDKHDVTVFVGEKNKFSTEGVRLPQQALTRRGELRAALADPAFALAHLRTPYKRFYFYINSLRAAVDDSFDVMICGDGSRSLNTLATLKPSRRYKLVVSYSENIPVRSIFDAKTDLIKKHAWSAIDLLTPWCEHIRLGMEDEGVTPPIQTIPMGICQDIFQPREKDHALCTQYGLDPDKFIFSYIGKLVSWKGVQYLLYAAKVLKRQGRTNFQIAITGRGAQLDNLKKIIADLGLQEEVVFTGFLPYTEVGRLHNLADCLVLPSVPTLTWQEQFGMVLVEAMACRKPILGSRSGAIPEVSVGASLLHTPGDWRELATDMARLLDDPALCAQLGETGYRRVCERYTKQHTARQYEAALLRLLAAG
;
A
#
# COMPACT_ATOMS: atom_id res chain seq x y z
N MET A 1 -2.12 3.77 -26.89
CA MET A 1 -3.45 3.68 -26.25
C MET A 1 -3.65 4.86 -25.30
N LYS A 2 -4.90 5.24 -25.08
CA LYS A 2 -5.28 6.26 -24.11
C LYS A 2 -5.82 5.61 -22.86
N ILE A 3 -5.18 5.88 -21.71
CA ILE A 3 -5.44 5.24 -20.43
C ILE A 3 -5.94 6.27 -19.42
N GLY A 4 -7.11 6.03 -18.86
CA GLY A 4 -7.64 6.80 -17.74
C GLY A 4 -7.42 6.06 -16.41
N ILE A 5 -6.88 6.73 -15.39
CA ILE A 5 -6.67 6.16 -14.07
C ILE A 5 -7.53 6.90 -13.06
N VAL A 6 -8.37 6.18 -12.32
CA VAL A 6 -9.24 6.74 -11.29
C VAL A 6 -8.89 6.17 -9.94
N TRP A 7 -8.18 6.95 -9.12
CA TRP A 7 -7.73 6.53 -7.79
C TRP A 7 -8.31 7.41 -6.67
N GLU A 8 -9.42 8.03 -6.92
CA GLU A 8 -10.23 8.98 -6.11
C GLU A 8 -9.46 9.75 -5.02
N HIS A 9 -9.06 9.09 -3.95
CA HIS A 9 -8.47 9.70 -2.76
C HIS A 9 -7.07 9.18 -2.45
N GLY A 10 -6.49 8.39 -3.33
CA GLY A 10 -5.23 7.69 -3.12
C GLY A 10 -4.11 8.06 -4.09
N VAL A 11 -4.29 9.11 -4.91
CA VAL A 11 -3.26 9.56 -5.86
C VAL A 11 -2.08 10.14 -5.10
N SER A 12 -0.92 9.58 -5.35
CA SER A 12 0.35 9.96 -4.73
C SER A 12 1.52 9.48 -5.57
N LYS A 13 2.71 9.94 -5.30
CA LYS A 13 3.92 9.47 -6.00
C LYS A 13 4.09 7.95 -5.93
N TRP A 14 3.81 7.34 -4.78
CA TRP A 14 3.99 5.89 -4.60
C TRP A 14 2.94 5.05 -5.36
N THR A 15 1.68 5.52 -5.49
CA THR A 15 0.65 4.81 -6.25
C THR A 15 0.80 4.99 -7.75
N MET A 16 1.34 6.13 -8.19
CA MET A 16 1.39 6.51 -9.60
C MET A 16 2.73 6.20 -10.27
N ALA A 17 3.79 5.96 -9.50
CA ALA A 17 5.13 5.74 -10.06
C ALA A 17 5.19 4.67 -11.17
N PRO A 18 4.53 3.51 -11.09
CA PRO A 18 4.53 2.55 -12.19
C PRO A 18 3.82 3.06 -13.44
N PHE A 19 2.75 3.82 -13.29
CA PHE A 19 1.99 4.35 -14.43
C PHE A 19 2.70 5.51 -15.12
N GLU A 20 3.61 6.21 -14.43
CA GLU A 20 4.45 7.24 -15.03
C GLU A 20 5.44 6.67 -16.07
N GLU A 21 5.83 5.40 -15.92
CA GLU A 21 6.69 4.70 -16.87
C GLU A 21 5.94 4.37 -18.19
N LEU A 22 4.63 4.51 -18.22
CA LEU A 22 3.81 4.31 -19.43
C LEU A 22 3.73 5.56 -20.31
N LEU A 23 4.11 6.75 -19.80
CA LEU A 23 3.99 8.03 -20.51
C LEU A 23 4.82 8.09 -21.79
N ASP A 24 5.93 7.36 -21.84
CA ASP A 24 6.81 7.37 -23.04
C ASP A 24 6.15 6.74 -24.27
N LYS A 25 5.11 5.91 -24.08
CA LYS A 25 4.46 5.14 -25.15
C LYS A 25 2.95 5.34 -25.23
N HIS A 26 2.34 5.89 -24.18
CA HIS A 26 0.88 5.94 -24.05
C HIS A 26 0.41 7.30 -23.53
N ASP A 27 -0.79 7.68 -23.92
CA ASP A 27 -1.48 8.86 -23.37
C ASP A 27 -2.17 8.45 -22.04
N VAL A 28 -1.62 8.90 -20.92
CA VAL A 28 -2.10 8.51 -19.58
C VAL A 28 -2.61 9.73 -18.83
N THR A 29 -3.84 9.69 -18.36
CA THR A 29 -4.44 10.74 -17.53
C THR A 29 -4.93 10.18 -16.21
N VAL A 30 -4.58 10.82 -15.08
CA VAL A 30 -5.10 10.46 -13.77
C VAL A 30 -6.20 11.42 -13.31
N PHE A 31 -7.31 10.85 -12.84
CA PHE A 31 -8.43 11.59 -12.28
C PHE A 31 -8.29 11.71 -10.76
N VAL A 32 -8.24 12.93 -10.26
CA VAL A 32 -7.95 13.24 -8.84
C VAL A 32 -9.13 13.94 -8.20
N GLY A 33 -9.69 13.38 -7.15
CA GLY A 33 -10.76 14.03 -6.38
C GLY A 33 -10.23 15.17 -5.49
N GLU A 34 -11.02 16.24 -5.29
CA GLU A 34 -10.68 17.38 -4.39
C GLU A 34 -10.25 16.95 -3.00
N LYS A 35 -10.70 15.79 -2.52
CA LYS A 35 -10.39 15.25 -1.20
C LYS A 35 -9.30 14.16 -1.26
N ASN A 36 -8.34 14.30 -2.17
CA ASN A 36 -7.20 13.37 -2.17
C ASN A 36 -6.51 13.37 -0.80
N LYS A 37 -6.21 12.18 -0.28
CA LYS A 37 -5.63 12.00 1.08
C LYS A 37 -4.14 12.24 1.14
N PHE A 38 -3.48 12.21 -0.01
CA PHE A 38 -2.02 12.31 -0.13
C PHE A 38 -1.64 13.51 -0.99
N SER A 39 -0.42 14.00 -0.83
CA SER A 39 0.15 14.97 -1.75
C SER A 39 0.32 14.36 -3.14
N THR A 40 -0.04 15.11 -4.17
CA THR A 40 0.24 14.77 -5.57
C THR A 40 1.58 15.36 -6.05
N GLU A 41 2.34 15.96 -5.15
CA GLU A 41 3.66 16.50 -5.43
C GLU A 41 4.58 15.40 -6.02
N GLY A 42 5.30 15.75 -7.09
CA GLY A 42 6.19 14.83 -7.80
C GLY A 42 5.47 13.80 -8.69
N VAL A 43 4.13 13.79 -8.78
CA VAL A 43 3.39 12.99 -9.77
C VAL A 43 3.50 13.64 -11.14
N ARG A 44 4.08 12.94 -12.11
CA ARG A 44 4.32 13.43 -13.48
C ARG A 44 3.13 13.23 -14.43
N LEU A 45 2.17 12.36 -14.06
CA LEU A 45 0.99 12.10 -14.89
C LEU A 45 0.15 13.36 -15.06
N PRO A 46 -0.37 13.66 -16.27
CA PRO A 46 -1.42 14.64 -16.47
C PRO A 46 -2.60 14.41 -15.53
N GLN A 47 -2.98 15.45 -14.77
CA GLN A 47 -4.01 15.36 -13.75
C GLN A 47 -5.27 16.06 -14.19
N GLN A 48 -6.40 15.37 -14.10
CA GLN A 48 -7.73 15.95 -14.28
C GLN A 48 -8.47 15.98 -12.94
N ALA A 49 -8.76 17.19 -12.45
CA ALA A 49 -9.44 17.34 -11.18
C ALA A 49 -10.93 16.99 -11.29
N LEU A 50 -11.39 16.14 -10.38
CA LEU A 50 -12.80 15.88 -10.14
C LEU A 50 -13.27 16.76 -8.99
N THR A 51 -14.10 17.76 -9.29
CA THR A 51 -14.50 18.80 -8.33
C THR A 51 -16.00 18.74 -8.03
N ARG A 52 -16.39 19.21 -6.84
CA ARG A 52 -17.82 19.37 -6.49
C ARG A 52 -18.56 20.30 -7.46
N ARG A 53 -17.86 21.32 -7.94
CA ARG A 53 -18.42 22.26 -8.93
C ARG A 53 -18.63 21.59 -10.27
N GLY A 54 -17.70 20.72 -10.67
CA GLY A 54 -17.83 19.87 -11.87
C GLY A 54 -18.96 18.87 -11.72
N GLU A 55 -19.11 18.25 -10.55
CA GLU A 55 -20.19 17.32 -10.21
C GLU A 55 -21.57 17.98 -10.36
N LEU A 56 -21.75 19.18 -9.79
CA LEU A 56 -23.01 19.92 -9.89
C LEU A 56 -23.36 20.34 -11.34
N ARG A 57 -22.35 20.80 -12.09
CA ARG A 57 -22.53 21.16 -13.51
C ARG A 57 -22.95 19.96 -14.36
N ALA A 58 -22.31 18.82 -14.17
CA ALA A 58 -22.64 17.60 -14.91
C ALA A 58 -24.01 17.04 -14.51
N ALA A 59 -24.39 17.14 -13.22
CA ALA A 59 -25.73 16.78 -12.76
C ALA A 59 -26.84 17.66 -13.35
N LEU A 60 -26.58 18.95 -13.52
CA LEU A 60 -27.52 19.89 -14.17
C LEU A 60 -27.66 19.61 -15.68
N ALA A 61 -26.61 19.12 -16.32
CA ALA A 61 -26.59 18.74 -17.72
C ALA A 61 -27.35 17.43 -18.00
N ASP A 62 -27.45 16.53 -17.02
CA ASP A 62 -28.22 15.27 -17.14
C ASP A 62 -29.01 14.97 -15.85
N PRO A 63 -30.16 15.62 -15.66
CA PRO A 63 -30.94 15.47 -14.42
C PRO A 63 -31.49 14.07 -14.19
N ALA A 64 -31.74 13.28 -15.24
CA ALA A 64 -32.24 11.91 -15.11
C ALA A 64 -31.21 10.99 -14.45
N PHE A 65 -29.96 11.13 -14.85
CA PHE A 65 -28.83 10.39 -14.22
C PHE A 65 -28.58 10.86 -12.77
N ALA A 66 -28.64 12.16 -12.53
CA ALA A 66 -28.52 12.71 -11.19
C ALA A 66 -29.63 12.19 -10.26
N LEU A 67 -30.87 12.09 -10.75
CA LEU A 67 -32.00 11.56 -9.99
C LEU A 67 -31.87 10.06 -9.70
N ALA A 68 -31.43 9.28 -10.67
CA ALA A 68 -31.15 7.85 -10.48
C ALA A 68 -30.10 7.62 -9.39
N HIS A 69 -29.07 8.47 -9.33
CA HIS A 69 -28.05 8.43 -8.30
C HIS A 69 -28.50 8.91 -6.91
N LEU A 70 -29.42 9.88 -6.85
CA LEU A 70 -30.03 10.33 -5.59
C LEU A 70 -30.90 9.25 -4.93
N ARG A 71 -31.43 8.32 -5.71
CA ARG A 71 -32.24 7.18 -5.22
C ARG A 71 -31.40 6.02 -4.71
N THR A 72 -30.08 5.99 -4.95
CA THR A 72 -29.21 4.96 -4.39
C THR A 72 -28.97 5.21 -2.90
N PRO A 73 -28.97 4.18 -2.02
CA PRO A 73 -28.88 4.33 -0.58
C PRO A 73 -27.54 4.87 -0.04
N TYR A 74 -26.65 5.30 -0.91
CA TYR A 74 -25.27 5.68 -0.64
C TYR A 74 -25.01 7.18 -0.44
N LYS A 75 -25.98 7.95 0.01
CA LYS A 75 -25.92 9.42 0.16
C LYS A 75 -24.79 9.99 1.04
N ARG A 76 -24.05 9.17 1.78
CA ARG A 76 -23.08 9.66 2.79
C ARG A 76 -21.65 9.94 2.30
N PHE A 77 -21.34 9.63 1.05
CA PHE A 77 -19.99 9.81 0.56
C PHE A 77 -20.00 10.60 -0.74
N TYR A 78 -19.27 11.68 -0.77
CA TYR A 78 -19.14 12.55 -1.92
C TYR A 78 -18.49 11.80 -3.08
N PHE A 79 -19.20 11.78 -4.20
CA PHE A 79 -18.74 11.21 -5.45
C PHE A 79 -18.67 12.29 -6.48
N TYR A 80 -17.65 12.11 -7.27
CA TYR A 80 -17.49 12.85 -8.50
C TYR A 80 -18.04 12.02 -9.66
N ILE A 81 -19.21 11.40 -9.45
CA ILE A 81 -19.82 10.45 -10.40
C ILE A 81 -20.16 11.15 -11.70
N ASN A 82 -20.85 12.28 -11.62
CA ASN A 82 -21.26 13.01 -12.80
C ASN A 82 -20.07 13.71 -13.47
N SER A 83 -19.12 14.22 -12.71
CA SER A 83 -17.89 14.81 -13.26
C SER A 83 -17.00 13.76 -13.90
N LEU A 84 -16.91 12.55 -13.33
CA LEU A 84 -16.21 11.43 -13.94
C LEU A 84 -16.91 10.97 -15.22
N ARG A 85 -18.25 10.84 -15.20
CA ARG A 85 -19.05 10.52 -16.39
C ARG A 85 -18.85 11.52 -17.53
N ALA A 86 -18.81 12.81 -17.21
CA ALA A 86 -18.57 13.86 -18.20
C ALA A 86 -17.14 13.87 -18.75
N ALA A 87 -16.19 13.37 -17.97
CA ALA A 87 -14.76 13.35 -18.32
C ALA A 87 -14.33 12.06 -19.06
N VAL A 88 -15.07 10.96 -18.91
CA VAL A 88 -14.78 9.67 -19.56
C VAL A 88 -15.63 9.53 -20.82
N ASP A 89 -14.99 9.69 -21.96
CA ASP A 89 -15.57 9.56 -23.30
C ASP A 89 -15.04 8.32 -24.04
N ASP A 90 -15.45 8.15 -25.30
CA ASP A 90 -15.04 7.04 -26.15
C ASP A 90 -13.61 7.16 -26.68
N SER A 91 -12.83 8.18 -26.29
CA SER A 91 -11.44 8.31 -26.65
C SER A 91 -10.53 7.44 -25.77
N PHE A 92 -11.00 6.97 -24.59
CA PHE A 92 -10.24 6.08 -23.74
C PHE A 92 -10.33 4.64 -24.24
N ASP A 93 -9.17 4.01 -24.39
CA ASP A 93 -9.06 2.57 -24.68
C ASP A 93 -9.20 1.72 -23.40
N VAL A 94 -8.67 2.23 -22.28
CA VAL A 94 -8.66 1.54 -20.98
C VAL A 94 -8.96 2.52 -19.85
N MET A 95 -9.78 2.06 -18.90
CA MET A 95 -9.98 2.73 -17.61
C MET A 95 -9.46 1.80 -16.49
N ILE A 96 -8.56 2.31 -15.65
CA ILE A 96 -8.02 1.61 -14.48
C ILE A 96 -8.56 2.27 -13.22
N CYS A 97 -9.10 1.49 -12.28
CA CYS A 97 -9.51 2.01 -10.98
C CYS A 97 -9.13 1.06 -9.83
N GLY A 98 -9.17 1.57 -8.58
CA GLY A 98 -9.01 0.73 -7.39
C GLY A 98 -10.30 -0.03 -7.05
N ASP A 99 -10.14 -1.14 -6.34
CA ASP A 99 -11.24 -1.91 -5.75
C ASP A 99 -11.95 -1.11 -4.64
N GLY A 100 -13.19 -1.47 -4.36
CA GLY A 100 -14.00 -0.82 -3.33
C GLY A 100 -14.26 0.66 -3.57
N SER A 101 -13.78 1.19 -4.69
CA SER A 101 -14.02 2.56 -5.10
C SER A 101 -15.41 2.70 -5.74
N ARG A 102 -16.01 3.85 -5.57
CA ARG A 102 -17.31 4.12 -6.21
C ARG A 102 -17.14 4.54 -7.65
N SER A 103 -15.93 4.94 -8.00
CA SER A 103 -15.53 5.08 -9.39
C SER A 103 -15.67 3.76 -10.12
N LEU A 104 -15.37 2.63 -9.48
CA LEU A 104 -15.64 1.30 -10.04
C LEU A 104 -17.12 1.14 -10.46
N ASN A 105 -18.05 1.45 -9.54
CA ASN A 105 -19.47 1.34 -9.86
C ASN A 105 -19.88 2.29 -11.00
N THR A 106 -19.36 3.52 -11.02
CA THR A 106 -19.61 4.48 -12.10
C THR A 106 -19.09 3.98 -13.44
N LEU A 107 -17.84 3.52 -13.47
CA LEU A 107 -17.23 2.98 -14.69
C LEU A 107 -17.96 1.71 -15.17
N ALA A 108 -18.31 0.79 -14.27
CA ALA A 108 -19.09 -0.40 -14.60
C ALA A 108 -20.47 -0.05 -15.21
N THR A 109 -21.15 0.97 -14.66
CA THR A 109 -22.45 1.44 -15.15
C THR A 109 -22.32 2.15 -16.52
N LEU A 110 -21.23 2.86 -16.77
CA LEU A 110 -20.98 3.55 -18.03
C LEU A 110 -20.57 2.61 -19.17
N LYS A 111 -19.93 1.50 -18.83
CA LYS A 111 -19.31 0.59 -19.81
C LYS A 111 -20.22 0.10 -20.93
N PRO A 112 -21.51 -0.25 -20.72
CA PRO A 112 -22.39 -0.66 -21.83
C PRO A 112 -22.57 0.40 -22.92
N SER A 113 -22.33 1.67 -22.60
CA SER A 113 -22.40 2.80 -23.54
C SER A 113 -21.03 3.36 -23.95
N ARG A 114 -19.95 2.65 -23.67
CA ARG A 114 -18.55 3.08 -23.89
C ARG A 114 -17.70 1.93 -24.41
N ARG A 115 -16.58 2.27 -25.06
CA ARG A 115 -15.69 1.28 -25.71
C ARG A 115 -14.52 0.82 -24.87
N TYR A 116 -14.21 1.52 -23.76
CA TYR A 116 -13.03 1.20 -22.96
C TYR A 116 -13.09 -0.18 -22.33
N LYS A 117 -11.92 -0.78 -22.10
CA LYS A 117 -11.74 -1.94 -21.22
C LYS A 117 -11.61 -1.46 -19.78
N LEU A 118 -12.29 -2.13 -18.85
CA LEU A 118 -12.26 -1.82 -17.41
C LEU A 118 -11.31 -2.74 -16.67
N VAL A 119 -10.25 -2.18 -16.10
CA VAL A 119 -9.24 -2.88 -15.30
C VAL A 119 -9.34 -2.42 -13.85
N VAL A 120 -9.35 -3.35 -12.91
CA VAL A 120 -9.46 -3.05 -11.49
C VAL A 120 -8.23 -3.54 -10.75
N SER A 121 -7.49 -2.60 -10.15
CA SER A 121 -6.40 -2.90 -9.23
C SER A 121 -6.99 -3.28 -7.88
N TYR A 122 -6.66 -4.47 -7.38
CA TYR A 122 -7.37 -5.09 -6.28
C TYR A 122 -6.46 -5.29 -5.06
N SER A 123 -6.92 -4.78 -3.91
CA SER A 123 -6.15 -4.77 -2.66
C SER A 123 -6.82 -5.53 -1.50
N GLU A 124 -8.11 -5.86 -1.58
CA GLU A 124 -8.81 -6.59 -0.53
C GLU A 124 -8.35 -8.05 -0.48
N ASN A 125 -7.94 -8.51 0.69
CA ASN A 125 -7.36 -9.83 0.89
C ASN A 125 -8.09 -10.67 1.96
N ILE A 126 -9.29 -10.25 2.36
CA ILE A 126 -10.16 -11.02 3.24
C ILE A 126 -11.35 -11.47 2.42
N PRO A 127 -11.44 -12.77 2.07
CA PRO A 127 -12.58 -13.30 1.36
C PRO A 127 -13.86 -13.12 2.20
N VAL A 128 -14.97 -12.91 1.50
CA VAL A 128 -16.30 -12.80 2.12
C VAL A 128 -16.41 -11.70 3.19
N ARG A 129 -15.52 -10.70 3.18
CA ARG A 129 -15.64 -9.51 4.05
C ARG A 129 -16.99 -8.82 3.92
N SER A 130 -17.65 -9.00 2.81
CA SER A 130 -19.02 -8.59 2.53
C SER A 130 -20.06 -9.10 3.53
N ILE A 131 -19.78 -10.17 4.29
CA ILE A 131 -20.63 -10.60 5.41
C ILE A 131 -20.82 -9.45 6.43
N PHE A 132 -19.80 -8.60 6.58
CA PHE A 132 -19.84 -7.43 7.48
C PHE A 132 -20.37 -6.17 6.80
N ASP A 133 -20.45 -6.14 5.45
CA ASP A 133 -20.98 -5.04 4.66
C ASP A 133 -21.66 -5.54 3.35
N ALA A 134 -22.87 -6.08 3.53
CA ALA A 134 -23.68 -6.61 2.43
C ALA A 134 -23.93 -5.60 1.28
N LYS A 135 -23.81 -4.31 1.55
CA LYS A 135 -23.97 -3.25 0.52
C LYS A 135 -22.76 -3.17 -0.39
N THR A 136 -21.56 -3.28 0.19
CA THR A 136 -20.31 -3.32 -0.59
C THR A 136 -20.26 -4.58 -1.45
N ASP A 137 -20.75 -5.70 -0.96
CA ASP A 137 -20.84 -6.96 -1.71
C ASP A 137 -21.72 -6.84 -2.96
N LEU A 138 -22.91 -6.31 -2.81
CA LEU A 138 -23.82 -6.11 -3.94
C LEU A 138 -23.22 -5.22 -5.03
N ILE A 139 -22.49 -4.16 -4.65
CA ILE A 139 -21.80 -3.28 -5.60
C ILE A 139 -20.67 -4.04 -6.32
N LYS A 140 -19.85 -4.77 -5.59
CA LYS A 140 -18.77 -5.58 -6.16
C LYS A 140 -19.32 -6.60 -7.18
N LYS A 141 -20.31 -7.39 -6.78
CA LYS A 141 -20.90 -8.43 -7.64
C LYS A 141 -21.57 -7.83 -8.89
N HIS A 142 -22.22 -6.69 -8.76
CA HIS A 142 -22.77 -5.98 -9.91
C HIS A 142 -21.67 -5.49 -10.86
N ALA A 143 -20.57 -4.99 -10.33
CA ALA A 143 -19.44 -4.51 -11.12
C ALA A 143 -18.67 -5.64 -11.82
N TRP A 144 -18.64 -6.87 -11.27
CA TRP A 144 -17.86 -7.97 -11.84
C TRP A 144 -18.19 -8.26 -13.31
N SER A 145 -19.46 -8.22 -13.70
CA SER A 145 -19.87 -8.45 -15.10
C SER A 145 -19.33 -7.41 -16.09
N ALA A 146 -18.90 -6.24 -15.58
CA ALA A 146 -18.36 -5.16 -16.40
C ALA A 146 -16.83 -5.12 -16.42
N ILE A 147 -16.16 -5.86 -15.54
CA ILE A 147 -14.69 -5.86 -15.41
C ILE A 147 -14.08 -6.79 -16.45
N ASP A 148 -13.11 -6.30 -17.22
CA ASP A 148 -12.39 -7.08 -18.22
C ASP A 148 -11.14 -7.74 -17.62
N LEU A 149 -10.53 -7.15 -16.57
CA LEU A 149 -9.35 -7.68 -15.91
C LEU A 149 -9.25 -7.19 -14.47
N LEU A 150 -8.96 -8.11 -13.56
CA LEU A 150 -8.60 -7.84 -12.17
C LEU A 150 -7.09 -7.98 -11.98
N THR A 151 -6.48 -7.01 -11.32
CA THR A 151 -5.04 -7.00 -11.05
C THR A 151 -4.76 -6.95 -9.55
N PRO A 152 -4.84 -8.11 -8.84
CA PRO A 152 -4.45 -8.18 -7.43
C PRO A 152 -2.94 -7.92 -7.25
N TRP A 153 -2.56 -7.33 -6.11
CA TRP A 153 -1.18 -6.94 -5.84
C TRP A 153 -0.26 -8.11 -5.47
N CYS A 154 -0.84 -9.25 -5.05
CA CYS A 154 -0.11 -10.45 -4.66
C CYS A 154 -0.98 -11.69 -4.81
N GLU A 155 -0.35 -12.87 -4.72
CA GLU A 155 -1.04 -14.15 -4.81
C GLU A 155 -2.00 -14.39 -3.64
N HIS A 156 -1.64 -13.93 -2.45
CA HIS A 156 -2.53 -14.00 -1.28
C HIS A 156 -3.88 -13.31 -1.54
N ILE A 157 -3.87 -12.16 -2.22
CA ILE A 157 -5.11 -11.45 -2.63
C ILE A 157 -5.82 -12.27 -3.71
N ARG A 158 -5.10 -12.80 -4.72
CA ARG A 158 -5.69 -13.60 -5.80
C ARG A 158 -6.44 -14.83 -5.26
N LEU A 159 -5.84 -15.54 -4.31
CA LEU A 159 -6.48 -16.69 -3.67
C LEU A 159 -7.76 -16.29 -2.92
N GLY A 160 -7.73 -15.18 -2.17
CA GLY A 160 -8.93 -14.64 -1.51
C GLY A 160 -10.05 -14.28 -2.49
N MET A 161 -9.71 -13.79 -3.69
CA MET A 161 -10.69 -13.53 -4.75
C MET A 161 -11.31 -14.82 -5.32
N GLU A 162 -10.50 -15.85 -5.49
CA GLU A 162 -11.00 -17.18 -5.92
C GLU A 162 -11.96 -17.77 -4.88
N ASP A 163 -11.64 -17.65 -3.59
CA ASP A 163 -12.52 -18.08 -2.49
C ASP A 163 -13.86 -17.29 -2.48
N GLU A 164 -13.87 -16.03 -2.93
CA GLU A 164 -15.09 -15.24 -3.12
C GLU A 164 -15.89 -15.64 -4.37
N GLY A 165 -15.36 -16.48 -5.25
CA GLY A 165 -15.98 -16.86 -6.50
C GLY A 165 -16.00 -15.75 -7.56
N VAL A 166 -14.95 -14.94 -7.58
CA VAL A 166 -14.78 -13.86 -8.56
C VAL A 166 -14.69 -14.42 -9.98
N THR A 167 -15.48 -13.85 -10.91
CA THR A 167 -15.62 -14.38 -12.28
C THR A 167 -14.77 -13.68 -13.35
N PRO A 168 -14.41 -12.38 -13.24
CA PRO A 168 -13.54 -11.73 -14.22
C PRO A 168 -12.15 -12.38 -14.30
N PRO A 169 -11.44 -12.28 -15.44
CA PRO A 169 -10.04 -12.71 -15.55
C PRO A 169 -9.15 -12.05 -14.51
N ILE A 170 -8.21 -12.80 -13.95
CA ILE A 170 -7.30 -12.35 -12.90
C ILE A 170 -5.86 -12.45 -13.39
N GLN A 171 -5.06 -11.41 -13.20
CA GLN A 171 -3.62 -11.42 -13.38
C GLN A 171 -2.94 -10.68 -12.23
N THR A 172 -2.16 -11.36 -11.40
CA THR A 172 -1.40 -10.72 -10.32
C THR A 172 -0.38 -9.75 -10.89
N ILE A 173 -0.49 -8.47 -10.50
CA ILE A 173 0.47 -7.41 -10.84
C ILE A 173 0.84 -6.68 -9.55
N PRO A 174 2.09 -6.87 -9.04
CA PRO A 174 2.50 -6.30 -7.78
C PRO A 174 2.65 -4.79 -7.85
N MET A 175 2.59 -4.15 -6.68
CA MET A 175 2.94 -2.75 -6.53
C MET A 175 4.43 -2.54 -6.82
N GLY A 176 4.74 -1.46 -7.52
CA GLY A 176 6.12 -1.08 -7.85
C GLY A 176 6.58 0.13 -7.05
N ILE A 177 7.86 0.14 -6.64
CA ILE A 177 8.46 1.26 -5.90
C ILE A 177 9.33 2.15 -6.79
N CYS A 178 9.50 3.39 -6.32
CA CYS A 178 10.41 4.36 -6.92
C CYS A 178 11.83 4.16 -6.36
N GLN A 179 12.71 3.56 -7.15
CA GLN A 179 14.11 3.30 -6.76
C GLN A 179 14.93 4.60 -6.59
N ASP A 180 14.47 5.73 -7.12
CA ASP A 180 15.11 7.03 -6.88
C ASP A 180 15.00 7.45 -5.39
N ILE A 181 13.93 7.02 -4.71
CA ILE A 181 13.68 7.27 -3.29
C ILE A 181 14.28 6.15 -2.44
N PHE A 182 14.04 4.89 -2.83
CA PHE A 182 14.42 3.71 -2.07
C PHE A 182 15.58 2.98 -2.75
N GLN A 183 16.77 3.21 -2.24
CA GLN A 183 18.02 2.58 -2.67
C GLN A 183 18.97 2.48 -1.50
N PRO A 184 19.93 1.55 -1.53
CA PRO A 184 20.94 1.44 -0.47
C PRO A 184 21.77 2.73 -0.40
N ARG A 185 21.96 3.23 0.82
CA ARG A 185 22.83 4.36 1.15
C ARG A 185 23.52 4.08 2.46
N GLU A 186 24.65 4.70 2.69
CA GLU A 186 25.32 4.68 3.98
C GLU A 186 24.44 5.32 5.07
N LYS A 187 24.59 4.84 6.31
CA LYS A 187 23.88 5.36 7.46
C LYS A 187 24.33 6.81 7.72
N ASP A 188 23.40 7.73 7.66
CA ASP A 188 23.64 9.16 7.92
C ASP A 188 23.68 9.40 9.45
N HIS A 189 24.90 9.46 10.01
CA HIS A 189 25.14 9.65 11.45
C HIS A 189 24.58 11.00 11.97
N ALA A 190 24.67 12.06 11.18
CA ALA A 190 24.13 13.36 11.56
C ALA A 190 22.60 13.31 11.68
N LEU A 191 21.95 12.62 10.73
CA LEU A 191 20.50 12.42 10.76
C LEU A 191 20.08 11.47 11.90
N CYS A 192 20.86 10.45 12.23
CA CYS A 192 20.65 9.63 13.42
C CYS A 192 20.61 10.51 14.68
N THR A 193 21.63 11.34 14.87
CA THR A 193 21.71 12.24 16.02
C THR A 193 20.55 13.23 16.06
N GLN A 194 20.15 13.78 14.90
CA GLN A 194 19.01 14.70 14.81
C GLN A 194 17.70 14.06 15.30
N TYR A 195 17.53 12.76 15.08
CA TYR A 195 16.35 12.00 15.57
C TYR A 195 16.54 11.44 16.98
N GLY A 196 17.67 11.64 17.64
CA GLY A 196 17.99 11.06 18.94
C GLY A 196 18.34 9.56 18.88
N LEU A 197 18.76 9.10 17.70
CA LEU A 197 19.26 7.74 17.49
C LEU A 197 20.77 7.74 17.61
N ASP A 198 21.29 6.69 18.24
CA ASP A 198 22.71 6.40 18.33
C ASP A 198 23.14 5.57 17.11
N PRO A 199 23.99 6.11 16.22
CA PRO A 199 24.39 5.42 15.00
C PRO A 199 25.20 4.12 15.26
N ASP A 200 25.82 4.00 16.44
CA ASP A 200 26.62 2.82 16.82
C ASP A 200 25.79 1.68 17.39
N LYS A 201 24.50 1.95 17.69
CA LYS A 201 23.55 0.92 18.09
C LYS A 201 22.86 0.28 16.89
N PHE A 202 22.40 -0.96 17.09
CA PHE A 202 21.52 -1.61 16.12
C PHE A 202 20.13 -0.98 16.15
N ILE A 203 19.67 -0.43 15.03
CA ILE A 203 18.40 0.28 14.94
C ILE A 203 17.34 -0.58 14.27
N PHE A 204 16.36 -1.04 15.06
CA PHE A 204 15.11 -1.60 14.54
C PHE A 204 14.18 -0.46 14.16
N SER A 205 13.61 -0.47 12.95
CA SER A 205 12.65 0.55 12.53
C SER A 205 11.25 -0.02 12.41
N TYR A 206 10.27 0.78 12.78
CA TYR A 206 8.87 0.60 12.39
C TYR A 206 8.42 1.84 11.63
N ILE A 207 7.83 1.66 10.47
CA ILE A 207 7.30 2.75 9.65
C ILE A 207 5.86 2.42 9.25
N GLY A 208 4.90 3.23 9.71
CA GLY A 208 3.50 2.99 9.38
C GLY A 208 2.50 3.71 10.28
N LYS A 209 1.22 3.40 10.09
CA LYS A 209 0.15 3.93 10.96
C LYS A 209 0.26 3.36 12.36
N LEU A 210 0.10 4.19 13.38
CA LEU A 210 0.09 3.77 14.78
C LEU A 210 -1.34 3.38 15.19
N VAL A 211 -1.71 2.15 14.83
CA VAL A 211 -3.02 1.53 15.13
C VAL A 211 -2.81 0.13 15.71
N SER A 212 -3.77 -0.37 16.49
CA SER A 212 -3.59 -1.59 17.29
C SER A 212 -3.19 -2.82 16.47
N TRP A 213 -3.79 -2.97 15.29
CA TRP A 213 -3.54 -4.13 14.42
C TRP A 213 -2.20 -4.07 13.65
N LYS A 214 -1.48 -2.96 13.71
CA LYS A 214 -0.10 -2.88 13.21
C LYS A 214 0.93 -3.43 14.20
N GLY A 215 0.52 -3.75 15.44
CA GLY A 215 1.26 -4.59 16.35
C GLY A 215 2.49 -3.94 17.01
N VAL A 216 2.65 -2.61 16.96
CA VAL A 216 3.82 -1.91 17.54
C VAL A 216 4.00 -2.21 19.02
N GLN A 217 2.91 -2.42 19.76
CA GLN A 217 2.97 -2.82 21.17
C GLN A 217 3.73 -4.13 21.40
N TYR A 218 3.68 -5.08 20.47
CA TYR A 218 4.41 -6.36 20.58
C TYR A 218 5.89 -6.18 20.35
N LEU A 219 6.30 -5.23 19.50
CA LEU A 219 7.70 -4.82 19.35
C LEU A 219 8.24 -4.25 20.68
N LEU A 220 7.46 -3.44 21.39
CA LEU A 220 7.85 -2.91 22.70
C LEU A 220 7.97 -4.02 23.76
N TYR A 221 7.07 -5.01 23.76
CA TYR A 221 7.18 -6.16 24.64
C TYR A 221 8.41 -7.01 24.33
N ALA A 222 8.71 -7.22 23.05
CA ALA A 222 9.93 -7.92 22.61
C ALA A 222 11.21 -7.17 23.05
N ALA A 223 11.23 -5.86 22.91
CA ALA A 223 12.33 -5.00 23.39
C ALA A 223 12.55 -5.15 24.90
N LYS A 224 11.47 -5.23 25.68
CA LYS A 224 11.57 -5.48 27.13
C LYS A 224 12.20 -6.83 27.45
N VAL A 225 11.90 -7.86 26.66
CA VAL A 225 12.54 -9.19 26.82
C VAL A 225 14.04 -9.06 26.56
N LEU A 226 14.46 -8.42 25.47
CA LEU A 226 15.88 -8.19 25.17
C LEU A 226 16.61 -7.44 26.30
N LYS A 227 16.02 -6.35 26.78
CA LYS A 227 16.59 -5.55 27.88
C LYS A 227 16.76 -6.39 29.16
N ARG A 228 15.79 -7.26 29.49
CA ARG A 228 15.89 -8.20 30.62
C ARG A 228 16.98 -9.25 30.44
N GLN A 229 17.32 -9.60 29.20
CA GLN A 229 18.41 -10.51 28.86
C GLN A 229 19.78 -9.81 28.86
N GLY A 230 19.87 -8.54 29.28
CA GLY A 230 21.08 -7.72 29.29
C GLY A 230 21.51 -7.18 27.94
N ARG A 231 20.67 -7.31 26.90
CA ARG A 231 20.92 -6.75 25.58
C ARG A 231 20.45 -5.29 25.55
N THR A 232 21.38 -4.37 25.45
CA THR A 232 21.12 -2.92 25.50
C THR A 232 21.68 -2.16 24.29
N ASN A 233 22.45 -2.86 23.42
CA ASN A 233 23.06 -2.25 22.23
C ASN A 233 22.09 -2.18 21.06
N PHE A 234 20.85 -1.73 21.31
CA PHE A 234 19.86 -1.50 20.26
C PHE A 234 18.99 -0.27 20.57
N GLN A 235 18.36 0.23 19.53
CA GLN A 235 17.28 1.20 19.62
C GLN A 235 16.14 0.84 18.65
N ILE A 236 14.96 1.43 18.90
CA ILE A 236 13.77 1.28 18.06
C ILE A 236 13.35 2.67 17.58
N ALA A 237 13.36 2.86 16.28
CA ALA A 237 12.84 4.06 15.62
C ALA A 237 11.39 3.83 15.19
N ILE A 238 10.45 4.55 15.79
CA ILE A 238 9.01 4.47 15.45
C ILE A 238 8.62 5.68 14.63
N THR A 239 8.30 5.45 13.36
CA THR A 239 7.88 6.50 12.40
C THR A 239 6.41 6.35 12.06
N GLY A 240 5.64 7.42 12.26
CA GLY A 240 4.25 7.44 11.86
C GLY A 240 3.35 8.21 12.82
N ARG A 241 2.05 8.13 12.54
CA ARG A 241 0.99 8.76 13.34
C ARG A 241 -0.22 7.85 13.43
N GLY A 242 -1.03 8.00 14.47
CA GLY A 242 -2.27 7.24 14.65
C GLY A 242 -2.79 7.26 16.07
N ALA A 243 -3.95 6.67 16.27
CA ALA A 243 -4.68 6.70 17.54
C ALA A 243 -3.97 5.99 18.71
N GLN A 244 -2.94 5.16 18.41
CA GLN A 244 -2.19 4.44 19.44
C GLN A 244 -0.98 5.22 19.99
N LEU A 245 -0.66 6.40 19.49
CA LEU A 245 0.56 7.13 19.87
C LEU A 245 0.68 7.31 21.40
N ASP A 246 -0.37 7.81 22.05
CA ASP A 246 -0.34 8.07 23.48
C ASP A 246 -0.29 6.78 24.31
N ASN A 247 -1.00 5.73 23.85
CA ASN A 247 -0.94 4.42 24.47
C ASN A 247 0.47 3.80 24.34
N LEU A 248 1.12 3.92 23.19
CA LEU A 248 2.50 3.44 23.00
C LEU A 248 3.49 4.17 23.91
N LYS A 249 3.35 5.50 24.06
CA LYS A 249 4.18 6.27 25.01
C LYS A 249 4.00 5.78 26.45
N LYS A 250 2.76 5.48 26.85
CA LYS A 250 2.49 4.90 28.17
C LYS A 250 3.15 3.53 28.33
N ILE A 251 3.00 2.64 27.37
CA ILE A 251 3.65 1.32 27.40
C ILE A 251 5.17 1.46 27.52
N ILE A 252 5.80 2.40 26.79
CA ILE A 252 7.24 2.67 26.88
C ILE A 252 7.65 3.07 28.30
N ALA A 253 6.88 3.97 28.93
CA ALA A 253 7.12 4.40 30.31
C ALA A 253 6.96 3.26 31.31
N ASP A 254 5.85 2.49 31.21
CA ASP A 254 5.55 1.36 32.10
C ASP A 254 6.60 0.24 31.99
N LEU A 255 7.19 0.05 30.80
CA LEU A 255 8.23 -0.94 30.54
C LEU A 255 9.65 -0.44 30.83
N GLY A 256 9.85 0.86 31.06
CA GLY A 256 11.16 1.48 31.25
C GLY A 256 12.05 1.42 30.01
N LEU A 257 11.47 1.77 28.83
CA LEU A 257 12.14 1.71 27.51
C LEU A 257 12.42 3.09 26.90
N GLN A 258 12.46 4.14 27.73
CA GLN A 258 12.60 5.54 27.24
C GLN A 258 13.95 5.77 26.52
N GLU A 259 14.99 5.05 26.88
CA GLU A 259 16.33 5.17 26.26
C GLU A 259 16.44 4.35 24.96
N GLU A 260 15.63 3.28 24.83
CA GLU A 260 15.66 2.40 23.68
C GLU A 260 14.71 2.82 22.57
N VAL A 261 13.68 3.65 22.84
CA VAL A 261 12.60 3.93 21.86
C VAL A 261 12.53 5.41 21.51
N VAL A 262 12.63 5.68 20.22
CA VAL A 262 12.56 7.03 19.67
C VAL A 262 11.39 7.14 18.69
N PHE A 263 10.56 8.19 18.85
CA PHE A 263 9.57 8.58 17.86
C PHE A 263 10.13 9.61 16.89
N THR A 264 10.28 9.28 15.63
CA THR A 264 10.78 10.20 14.60
C THR A 264 9.67 11.09 14.00
N GLY A 265 8.42 10.86 14.41
CA GLY A 265 7.27 11.62 13.91
C GLY A 265 6.73 11.10 12.57
N PHE A 266 6.00 11.95 11.86
CA PHE A 266 5.48 11.66 10.52
C PHE A 266 6.33 12.38 9.48
N LEU A 267 6.74 11.65 8.45
CA LEU A 267 7.58 12.17 7.38
C LEU A 267 6.87 12.09 6.02
N PRO A 268 7.19 13.02 5.10
CA PRO A 268 6.80 12.90 3.70
C PRO A 268 7.37 11.62 3.08
N TYR A 269 6.66 11.05 2.11
CA TYR A 269 7.07 9.81 1.44
C TYR A 269 8.49 9.88 0.83
N THR A 270 8.86 11.03 0.29
CA THR A 270 10.18 11.28 -0.30
C THR A 270 11.34 11.15 0.70
N GLU A 271 11.07 11.33 2.00
CA GLU A 271 12.07 11.23 3.07
C GLU A 271 12.15 9.83 3.70
N VAL A 272 11.16 8.97 3.44
CA VAL A 272 11.09 7.63 4.04
C VAL A 272 12.28 6.75 3.66
N GLY A 273 12.81 6.90 2.44
CA GLY A 273 14.01 6.20 2.01
C GLY A 273 15.26 6.51 2.84
N ARG A 274 15.37 7.75 3.33
CA ARG A 274 16.46 8.14 4.26
C ARG A 274 16.32 7.41 5.59
N LEU A 275 15.11 7.31 6.14
CA LEU A 275 14.86 6.60 7.39
C LEU A 275 15.17 5.10 7.29
N HIS A 276 14.79 4.45 6.18
CA HIS A 276 15.17 3.05 5.97
C HIS A 276 16.68 2.87 6.03
N ASN A 277 17.45 3.83 5.49
CA ASN A 277 18.91 3.74 5.51
C ASN A 277 19.54 4.02 6.89
N LEU A 278 18.85 4.67 7.82
CA LEU A 278 19.31 4.79 9.21
C LEU A 278 19.16 3.49 9.98
N ALA A 279 18.15 2.68 9.65
CA ALA A 279 17.85 1.44 10.33
C ALA A 279 18.76 0.28 9.86
N ASP A 280 18.89 -0.73 10.71
CA ASP A 280 19.55 -1.98 10.39
C ASP A 280 18.54 -3.09 10.05
N CYS A 281 17.29 -2.96 10.51
CA CYS A 281 16.20 -3.89 10.23
C CYS A 281 14.84 -3.18 10.25
N LEU A 282 13.92 -3.58 9.36
CA LEU A 282 12.51 -3.19 9.45
C LEU A 282 11.73 -4.24 10.24
N VAL A 283 10.88 -3.79 11.18
CA VAL A 283 9.94 -4.65 11.90
C VAL A 283 8.51 -4.33 11.50
N LEU A 284 7.77 -5.32 11.00
CA LEU A 284 6.36 -5.20 10.66
C LEU A 284 5.54 -6.27 11.39
N PRO A 285 5.19 -6.06 12.67
CA PRO A 285 4.58 -7.05 13.54
C PRO A 285 3.04 -7.05 13.46
N SER A 286 2.49 -6.86 12.27
CA SER A 286 1.05 -6.74 12.02
C SER A 286 0.27 -7.94 12.54
N VAL A 287 -0.91 -7.70 13.11
CA VAL A 287 -1.79 -8.73 13.67
C VAL A 287 -3.09 -8.74 12.86
N PRO A 288 -3.49 -9.88 12.30
CA PRO A 288 -4.74 -9.98 11.57
C PRO A 288 -5.93 -9.79 12.51
N THR A 289 -6.98 -9.13 12.00
CA THR A 289 -8.28 -9.00 12.64
C THR A 289 -9.35 -9.62 11.75
N LEU A 290 -10.58 -9.69 12.22
CA LEU A 290 -11.70 -10.17 11.39
C LEU A 290 -11.92 -9.37 10.10
N THR A 291 -11.52 -8.11 10.10
CA THR A 291 -11.78 -7.19 8.97
C THR A 291 -10.53 -6.59 8.34
N TRP A 292 -9.35 -6.98 8.81
CA TRP A 292 -8.10 -6.45 8.29
C TRP A 292 -6.93 -7.42 8.48
N GLN A 293 -6.10 -7.55 7.47
CA GLN A 293 -4.76 -8.14 7.53
C GLN A 293 -3.84 -7.37 6.57
N GLU A 294 -2.54 -7.62 6.62
CA GLU A 294 -1.60 -6.91 5.73
C GLU A 294 -1.90 -7.23 4.27
N GLN A 295 -2.22 -6.20 3.49
CA GLN A 295 -2.66 -6.37 2.10
C GLN A 295 -1.49 -6.63 1.17
N PHE A 296 -0.42 -5.84 1.28
CA PHE A 296 0.82 -6.00 0.52
C PHE A 296 2.04 -5.68 1.37
N GLY A 297 1.97 -4.60 2.15
CA GLY A 297 3.10 -4.14 2.95
C GLY A 297 4.14 -3.41 2.12
N MET A 298 3.78 -2.29 1.49
CA MET A 298 4.72 -1.47 0.71
C MET A 298 6.02 -1.19 1.44
N VAL A 299 5.94 -0.94 2.75
CA VAL A 299 7.10 -0.68 3.61
C VAL A 299 8.13 -1.84 3.61
N LEU A 300 7.69 -3.08 3.36
CA LEU A 300 8.58 -4.23 3.20
C LEU A 300 9.45 -4.07 1.95
N VAL A 301 8.81 -3.74 0.83
CA VAL A 301 9.50 -3.54 -0.45
C VAL A 301 10.42 -2.33 -0.38
N GLU A 302 10.01 -1.28 0.30
CA GLU A 302 10.80 -0.07 0.56
C GLU A 302 12.07 -0.38 1.37
N ALA A 303 11.95 -1.15 2.45
CA ALA A 303 13.08 -1.57 3.27
C ALA A 303 14.02 -2.53 2.51
N MET A 304 13.45 -3.52 1.82
CA MET A 304 14.23 -4.45 0.99
C MET A 304 14.99 -3.72 -0.13
N ALA A 305 14.40 -2.67 -0.71
CA ALA A 305 15.09 -1.82 -1.69
C ALA A 305 16.29 -1.06 -1.10
N CYS A 306 16.27 -0.81 0.21
CA CYS A 306 17.38 -0.24 0.97
C CYS A 306 18.31 -1.31 1.57
N ARG A 307 18.23 -2.57 1.14
CA ARG A 307 18.98 -3.74 1.66
C ARG A 307 18.79 -3.98 3.15
N LYS A 308 17.58 -3.72 3.68
CA LYS A 308 17.30 -3.99 5.09
C LYS A 308 16.57 -5.31 5.24
N PRO A 309 17.03 -6.20 6.15
CA PRO A 309 16.30 -7.40 6.54
C PRO A 309 14.96 -7.05 7.17
N ILE A 310 14.03 -8.00 7.13
CA ILE A 310 12.68 -7.84 7.64
C ILE A 310 12.48 -8.76 8.86
N LEU A 311 11.92 -8.22 9.94
CA LEU A 311 11.22 -8.99 10.96
C LEU A 311 9.73 -8.81 10.75
N GLY A 312 9.07 -9.84 10.23
CA GLY A 312 7.65 -9.79 9.86
C GLY A 312 6.81 -10.78 10.64
N SER A 313 5.54 -10.46 10.84
CA SER A 313 4.58 -11.45 11.31
C SER A 313 4.02 -12.29 10.16
N ARG A 314 3.56 -13.53 10.44
CA ARG A 314 2.83 -14.36 9.47
C ARG A 314 1.39 -13.84 9.27
N SER A 315 1.25 -12.59 8.80
CA SER A 315 -0.04 -11.91 8.59
C SER A 315 -0.19 -11.47 7.14
N GLY A 316 -1.29 -11.89 6.50
CA GLY A 316 -1.64 -11.50 5.14
C GLY A 316 -0.51 -11.75 4.15
N ALA A 317 -0.16 -10.73 3.36
CA ALA A 317 0.85 -10.81 2.31
C ALA A 317 2.32 -10.72 2.81
N ILE A 318 2.58 -10.50 4.10
CA ILE A 318 3.97 -10.35 4.61
C ILE A 318 4.86 -11.54 4.22
N PRO A 319 4.44 -12.83 4.43
CA PRO A 319 5.27 -13.97 4.06
C PRO A 319 5.58 -14.05 2.58
N GLU A 320 4.61 -13.71 1.71
CA GLU A 320 4.79 -13.74 0.26
C GLU A 320 5.71 -12.63 -0.21
N VAL A 321 5.49 -11.41 0.23
CA VAL A 321 6.24 -10.23 -0.25
C VAL A 321 7.69 -10.31 0.19
N SER A 322 7.97 -10.73 1.44
CA SER A 322 9.31 -10.76 2.03
C SER A 322 10.01 -12.12 1.97
N VAL A 323 9.55 -13.03 1.13
CA VAL A 323 10.13 -14.39 0.98
C VAL A 323 11.65 -14.33 0.82
N GLY A 324 12.38 -15.07 1.69
CA GLY A 324 13.85 -15.15 1.69
C GLY A 324 14.57 -13.92 2.25
N ALA A 325 13.86 -12.82 2.54
CA ALA A 325 14.40 -11.58 3.08
C ALA A 325 14.00 -11.32 4.54
N SER A 326 13.29 -12.28 5.15
CA SER A 326 12.65 -12.06 6.46
C SER A 326 12.88 -13.24 7.41
N LEU A 327 12.91 -12.93 8.72
CA LEU A 327 12.52 -13.82 9.78
C LEU A 327 11.04 -13.55 10.09
N LEU A 328 10.26 -14.62 10.22
CA LEU A 328 8.81 -14.53 10.37
C LEU A 328 8.37 -15.12 11.70
N HIS A 329 7.62 -14.34 12.48
CA HIS A 329 7.05 -14.75 13.76
C HIS A 329 5.53 -14.89 13.72
N THR A 330 4.97 -15.60 14.68
CA THR A 330 3.52 -15.71 14.88
C THR A 330 2.93 -14.34 15.26
N PRO A 331 1.83 -13.89 14.63
CA PRO A 331 1.21 -12.62 14.97
C PRO A 331 0.89 -12.50 16.47
N GLY A 332 1.37 -11.43 17.12
CA GLY A 332 1.18 -11.20 18.55
C GLY A 332 2.16 -11.95 19.48
N ASP A 333 2.95 -12.86 18.96
CA ASP A 333 3.98 -13.52 19.78
C ASP A 333 5.27 -12.67 19.90
N TRP A 334 5.30 -11.84 20.93
CA TRP A 334 6.46 -10.99 21.22
C TRP A 334 7.69 -11.77 21.70
N ARG A 335 7.55 -13.03 22.14
CA ARG A 335 8.69 -13.86 22.57
C ARG A 335 9.41 -14.43 21.36
N GLU A 336 8.66 -14.93 20.37
CA GLU A 336 9.23 -15.33 19.07
C GLU A 336 9.89 -14.12 18.40
N LEU A 337 9.23 -12.96 18.38
CA LEU A 337 9.81 -11.71 17.88
C LEU A 337 11.10 -11.32 18.61
N ALA A 338 11.14 -11.41 19.95
CA ALA A 338 12.35 -11.13 20.73
C ALA A 338 13.50 -12.08 20.38
N THR A 339 13.20 -13.35 20.15
CA THR A 339 14.18 -14.34 19.71
C THR A 339 14.78 -13.98 18.36
N ASP A 340 13.94 -13.60 17.41
CA ASP A 340 14.39 -13.19 16.08
C ASP A 340 15.16 -11.86 16.11
N MET A 341 14.73 -10.90 16.94
CA MET A 341 15.49 -9.67 17.19
C MET A 341 16.90 -9.99 17.74
N ALA A 342 16.99 -10.89 18.73
CA ALA A 342 18.28 -11.32 19.29
C ALA A 342 19.19 -11.96 18.23
N ARG A 343 18.65 -12.81 17.37
CA ARG A 343 19.41 -13.43 16.26
C ARG A 343 20.02 -12.40 15.33
N LEU A 344 19.28 -11.34 14.96
CA LEU A 344 19.83 -10.29 14.11
C LEU A 344 20.87 -9.43 14.82
N LEU A 345 20.73 -9.22 16.14
CA LEU A 345 21.76 -8.53 16.94
C LEU A 345 23.07 -9.32 17.01
N ASP A 346 22.98 -10.65 17.06
CA ASP A 346 24.13 -11.53 17.25
C ASP A 346 24.78 -11.97 15.92
N ASP A 347 24.07 -11.87 14.80
CA ASP A 347 24.52 -12.37 13.49
C ASP A 347 24.44 -11.33 12.38
N PRO A 348 25.49 -10.47 12.24
CA PRO A 348 25.57 -9.50 11.15
C PRO A 348 25.59 -10.15 9.75
N ALA A 349 26.09 -11.39 9.62
CA ALA A 349 26.12 -12.11 8.36
C ALA A 349 24.70 -12.48 7.90
N LEU A 350 23.87 -12.92 8.83
CA LEU A 350 22.44 -13.16 8.57
C LEU A 350 21.73 -11.87 8.13
N CYS A 351 21.98 -10.74 8.80
CA CYS A 351 21.43 -9.44 8.40
C CYS A 351 21.80 -9.10 6.94
N ALA A 352 23.09 -9.22 6.60
CA ALA A 352 23.59 -8.94 5.26
C ALA A 352 22.97 -9.89 4.21
N GLN A 353 22.87 -11.18 4.51
CA GLN A 353 22.27 -12.18 3.62
C GLN A 353 20.79 -11.89 3.35
N LEU A 354 20.00 -11.63 4.39
CA LEU A 354 18.57 -11.32 4.24
C LEU A 354 18.38 -10.01 3.49
N GLY A 355 19.14 -8.96 3.80
CA GLY A 355 19.11 -7.67 3.13
C GLY A 355 19.42 -7.78 1.64
N GLU A 356 20.47 -8.53 1.26
CA GLU A 356 20.85 -8.73 -0.15
C GLU A 356 19.80 -9.56 -0.91
N THR A 357 19.25 -10.59 -0.28
CA THR A 357 18.16 -11.38 -0.87
C THR A 357 16.91 -10.53 -1.12
N GLY A 358 16.56 -9.66 -0.16
CA GLY A 358 15.46 -8.71 -0.31
C GLY A 358 15.68 -7.73 -1.45
N TYR A 359 16.87 -7.14 -1.53
CA TYR A 359 17.22 -6.19 -2.59
C TYR A 359 17.13 -6.82 -3.98
N ARG A 360 17.69 -8.01 -4.16
CA ARG A 360 17.62 -8.77 -5.41
C ARG A 360 16.17 -9.04 -5.80
N ARG A 361 15.32 -9.48 -4.84
CA ARG A 361 13.90 -9.70 -5.07
C ARG A 361 13.17 -8.44 -5.52
N VAL A 362 13.50 -7.27 -4.94
CA VAL A 362 12.93 -5.99 -5.39
C VAL A 362 13.33 -5.68 -6.83
N CYS A 363 14.60 -5.82 -7.18
CA CYS A 363 15.08 -5.57 -8.55
C CYS A 363 14.38 -6.47 -9.59
N GLU A 364 14.10 -7.71 -9.22
CA GLU A 364 13.45 -8.69 -10.11
C GLU A 364 11.93 -8.49 -10.23
N ARG A 365 11.23 -8.00 -9.17
CA ARG A 365 9.78 -8.10 -9.10
C ARG A 365 9.03 -6.81 -8.76
N TYR A 366 9.66 -5.88 -8.04
CA TYR A 366 8.93 -4.78 -7.39
C TYR A 366 9.39 -3.38 -7.81
N THR A 367 10.14 -3.27 -8.90
CA THR A 367 10.48 -1.95 -9.44
C THR A 367 9.28 -1.35 -10.19
N LYS A 368 9.17 -0.03 -10.21
CA LYS A 368 8.13 0.67 -10.98
C LYS A 368 8.14 0.27 -12.47
N GLN A 369 9.33 0.03 -13.04
CA GLN A 369 9.48 -0.41 -14.42
C GLN A 369 8.96 -1.85 -14.64
N HIS A 370 9.20 -2.75 -13.66
CA HIS A 370 8.69 -4.11 -13.75
C HIS A 370 7.16 -4.13 -13.72
N THR A 371 6.56 -3.41 -12.78
CA THR A 371 5.11 -3.28 -12.67
C THR A 371 4.51 -2.62 -13.92
N ALA A 372 5.13 -1.55 -14.45
CA ALA A 372 4.69 -0.90 -15.67
C ALA A 372 4.67 -1.85 -16.87
N ARG A 373 5.77 -2.63 -17.08
CA ARG A 373 5.82 -3.63 -18.16
C ARG A 373 4.71 -4.69 -18.02
N GLN A 374 4.40 -5.12 -16.81
CA GLN A 374 3.32 -6.08 -16.59
C GLN A 374 1.96 -5.48 -16.93
N TYR A 375 1.68 -4.24 -16.49
CA TYR A 375 0.47 -3.53 -16.91
C TYR A 375 0.41 -3.36 -18.42
N GLU A 376 1.46 -2.82 -19.07
CA GLU A 376 1.51 -2.62 -20.52
C GLU A 376 1.19 -3.92 -21.27
N ALA A 377 1.85 -5.02 -20.92
CA ALA A 377 1.63 -6.31 -21.55
C ALA A 377 0.19 -6.85 -21.32
N ALA A 378 -0.37 -6.67 -20.13
CA ALA A 378 -1.73 -7.07 -19.82
C ALA A 378 -2.76 -6.25 -20.63
N LEU A 379 -2.58 -4.93 -20.70
CA LEU A 379 -3.47 -4.03 -21.43
C LEU A 379 -3.44 -4.28 -22.93
N LEU A 380 -2.26 -4.50 -23.51
CA LEU A 380 -2.12 -4.83 -24.95
C LEU A 380 -2.81 -6.17 -25.29
N ARG A 381 -2.65 -7.20 -24.44
CA ARG A 381 -3.39 -8.49 -24.62
C ARG A 381 -4.89 -8.28 -24.53
N LEU A 382 -5.35 -7.49 -23.57
CA LEU A 382 -6.76 -7.23 -23.35
C LEU A 382 -7.42 -6.51 -24.54
N LEU A 383 -6.70 -5.58 -25.17
CA LEU A 383 -7.18 -4.87 -26.37
C LEU A 383 -7.13 -5.73 -27.62
N ALA A 384 -6.16 -6.63 -27.73
CA ALA A 384 -6.03 -7.54 -28.88
C ALA A 384 -7.08 -8.67 -28.89
N ALA A 385 -7.66 -9.00 -27.73
CA ALA A 385 -8.65 -10.07 -27.58
C ALA A 385 -10.10 -9.58 -27.79
N GLY A 386 -10.33 -8.29 -27.96
CA GLY A 386 -11.66 -7.74 -28.07
C GLY A 386 -11.86 -6.67 -29.03
#